data_0155bba03b6f94fee06fd8011057ee7e
#
_entry.id   0155bba03b6f94fee06fd8011057ee7e
#
_cell.length_a   1.000
_cell.length_b   1.000
_cell.length_c   1.000
_cell.angle_alpha   90.00
_cell.angle_beta   90.00
_cell.angle_gamma   90.00
#
_symmetry.space_group_name_H-M   'P 1'
#
loop_
_entity.id
_entity.type
_entity.pdbx_description
1 polymer ?
#
loop_
_entity_poly.entity_id
_entity_poly.type
_entity_poly.pdbx_seq_one_letter_code
_entity_poly.pdbx_strand_id
1 'polypeptide(L)'
;MKHISIADAEHYTWPSAIGSILCDGWHLHRSGALSVIEERMPPGTAEQRHLHSHTTQFFYVLAGELTIEVDGEEHRLSLSTGLTVSAQTPHQVFNRGSEDARFLVISQPPSHGDRIPANQVAPGA
;
A
#
# COMPACT_ATOMS: atom_id res chain seq x y z
N MET A 1 -10.15 5.97 -26.43
CA MET A 1 -9.58 5.53 -25.15
C MET A 1 -8.11 5.89 -25.07
N LYS A 2 -7.65 6.28 -23.91
CA LYS A 2 -6.25 6.66 -23.69
C LYS A 2 -5.58 5.64 -22.78
N HIS A 3 -4.32 5.34 -23.10
CA HIS A 3 -3.46 4.63 -22.14
C HIS A 3 -2.74 5.65 -21.25
N ILE A 4 -2.20 5.20 -20.13
CA ILE A 4 -1.47 6.02 -19.18
C ILE A 4 -0.15 5.36 -18.82
N SER A 5 0.86 6.18 -18.56
CA SER A 5 2.14 5.74 -18.01
C SER A 5 2.41 6.48 -16.71
N ILE A 6 3.42 6.03 -15.95
CA ILE A 6 3.86 6.74 -14.74
C ILE A 6 4.26 8.17 -15.05
N ALA A 7 4.87 8.42 -16.22
CA ALA A 7 5.28 9.77 -16.61
C ALA A 7 4.10 10.74 -16.72
N ASP A 8 2.91 10.23 -17.05
CA ASP A 8 1.70 11.04 -17.24
C ASP A 8 0.78 11.02 -16.04
N ALA A 9 0.96 10.08 -15.11
CA ALA A 9 0.08 9.90 -13.95
C ALA A 9 0.27 11.02 -12.92
N GLU A 10 -0.82 11.39 -12.25
CA GLU A 10 -0.75 12.31 -11.12
C GLU A 10 0.10 11.68 -10.02
N HIS A 11 1.19 12.37 -9.66
CA HIS A 11 2.18 11.91 -8.67
C HIS A 11 1.94 12.59 -7.33
N TYR A 12 2.12 11.85 -6.25
CA TYR A 12 2.14 12.38 -4.90
C TYR A 12 3.24 11.71 -4.09
N THR A 13 3.62 12.36 -2.99
CA THR A 13 4.55 11.79 -2.02
C THR A 13 3.86 11.67 -0.67
N TRP A 14 4.36 10.75 0.16
CA TRP A 14 3.90 10.62 1.54
C TRP A 14 5.09 10.23 2.43
N PRO A 15 5.12 10.73 3.68
CA PRO A 15 6.22 10.42 4.58
C PRO A 15 6.08 9.02 5.16
N SER A 16 7.20 8.30 5.24
CA SER A 16 7.24 7.03 5.96
C SER A 16 6.89 7.25 7.42
N ALA A 17 6.20 6.29 8.04
CA ALA A 17 5.94 6.28 9.47
C ALA A 17 7.22 6.01 10.28
N ILE A 18 8.27 5.49 9.62
CA ILE A 18 9.58 5.24 10.21
C ILE A 18 10.60 6.09 9.48
N GLY A 19 11.35 6.92 10.20
CA GLY A 19 12.33 7.83 9.61
C GLY A 19 11.68 8.99 8.88
N SER A 20 12.47 9.72 8.07
CA SER A 20 12.02 10.90 7.34
C SER A 20 11.98 10.69 5.83
N ILE A 21 11.99 9.45 5.37
CA ILE A 21 12.09 9.11 3.95
C ILE A 21 10.73 9.25 3.30
N LEU A 22 10.70 9.89 2.12
CA LEU A 22 9.48 10.02 1.33
C LEU A 22 9.27 8.80 0.45
N CYS A 23 8.02 8.36 0.41
CA CYS A 23 7.52 7.35 -0.51
C CYS A 23 6.72 8.03 -1.62
N ASP A 24 6.49 7.34 -2.72
CA ASP A 24 5.81 7.88 -3.89
C ASP A 24 4.56 7.09 -4.24
N GLY A 25 3.60 7.79 -4.85
CA GLY A 25 2.43 7.17 -5.46
C GLY A 25 2.06 7.84 -6.76
N TRP A 26 1.48 7.06 -7.68
CA TRP A 26 1.01 7.51 -8.98
C TRP A 26 -0.40 6.97 -9.23
N HIS A 27 -1.33 7.88 -9.49
CA HIS A 27 -2.70 7.51 -9.80
C HIS A 27 -2.80 7.03 -11.25
N LEU A 28 -2.93 5.72 -11.44
CA LEU A 28 -3.04 5.11 -12.77
C LEU A 28 -4.48 5.11 -13.28
N HIS A 29 -5.44 4.92 -12.37
CA HIS A 29 -6.87 4.97 -12.69
C HIS A 29 -7.63 5.45 -11.45
N ARG A 30 -8.59 6.31 -11.65
CA ARG A 30 -9.45 6.78 -10.55
C ARG A 30 -10.86 7.01 -11.06
N SER A 31 -11.83 6.32 -10.44
CA SER A 31 -13.26 6.52 -10.66
C SER A 31 -13.98 6.46 -9.31
N GLY A 32 -15.28 6.67 -9.31
CA GLY A 32 -16.06 6.52 -8.08
C GLY A 32 -16.12 5.09 -7.54
N ALA A 33 -15.81 4.10 -8.37
CA ALA A 33 -15.90 2.68 -8.01
C ALA A 33 -14.53 2.02 -7.79
N LEU A 34 -13.46 2.56 -8.37
CA LEU A 34 -12.17 1.88 -8.43
C LEU A 34 -11.01 2.87 -8.41
N SER A 35 -9.98 2.55 -7.64
CA SER A 35 -8.70 3.26 -7.65
C SER A 35 -7.58 2.27 -7.94
N VAL A 36 -6.68 2.62 -8.85
CA VAL A 36 -5.47 1.86 -9.13
C VAL A 36 -4.28 2.80 -9.01
N ILE A 37 -3.41 2.49 -8.06
CA ILE A 37 -2.22 3.30 -7.76
C ILE A 37 -0.99 2.41 -7.87
N GLU A 38 0.09 2.93 -8.47
CA GLU A 38 1.40 2.34 -8.27
C GLU A 38 2.10 3.11 -7.17
N GLU A 39 2.70 2.41 -6.21
CA GLU A 39 3.49 3.01 -5.13
C GLU A 39 4.93 2.54 -5.17
N ARG A 40 5.83 3.39 -4.65
CA ARG A 40 7.24 3.06 -4.44
C ARG A 40 7.58 3.35 -2.98
N MET A 41 8.13 2.35 -2.31
CA MET A 41 8.62 2.46 -0.94
C MET A 41 10.11 2.16 -0.92
N PRO A 42 10.98 3.14 -0.59
CA PRO A 42 12.40 2.87 -0.37
C PRO A 42 12.65 1.88 0.77
N PRO A 43 13.84 1.27 0.82
CA PRO A 43 14.18 0.36 1.93
C PRO A 43 14.01 1.03 3.30
N GLY A 44 13.51 0.28 4.27
CA GLY A 44 13.35 0.74 5.64
C GLY A 44 12.15 1.64 5.88
N THR A 45 11.22 1.74 4.93
CA THR A 45 10.01 2.55 5.08
C THR A 45 8.82 1.72 5.49
N ALA A 46 7.83 2.39 6.07
CA ALA A 46 6.56 1.80 6.45
C ALA A 46 5.45 2.84 6.38
N GLU A 47 4.23 2.40 6.12
CA GLU A 47 3.07 3.25 6.30
C GLU A 47 2.55 3.16 7.73
N GLN A 48 1.67 4.08 8.11
CA GLN A 48 0.97 4.00 9.39
C GLN A 48 0.00 2.81 9.37
N ARG A 49 -0.06 2.05 10.46
CA ARG A 49 -1.03 0.96 10.59
C ARG A 49 -2.44 1.54 10.60
N HIS A 50 -3.33 0.98 9.76
CA HIS A 50 -4.68 1.50 9.59
C HIS A 50 -5.64 0.41 9.10
N LEU A 51 -6.92 0.77 9.04
CA LEU A 51 -7.95 -0.05 8.42
C LEU A 51 -8.86 0.85 7.56
N HIS A 52 -9.60 0.23 6.68
CA HIS A 52 -10.64 0.89 5.89
C HIS A 52 -11.99 0.29 6.26
N SER A 53 -13.01 1.14 6.47
CA SER A 53 -14.34 0.64 6.85
C SER A 53 -15.05 -0.07 5.71
N HIS A 54 -14.87 0.40 4.48
CA HIS A 54 -15.62 -0.08 3.32
C HIS A 54 -14.76 -0.61 2.20
N THR A 55 -13.49 -0.20 2.13
CA THR A 55 -12.59 -0.51 1.01
C THR A 55 -11.90 -1.83 1.21
N THR A 56 -11.99 -2.69 0.18
CA THR A 56 -11.13 -3.86 0.01
C THR A 56 -9.97 -3.46 -0.89
N GLN A 57 -8.75 -3.85 -0.52
CA GLN A 57 -7.54 -3.53 -1.28
C GLN A 57 -6.85 -4.80 -1.75
N PHE A 58 -6.29 -4.74 -2.95
CA PHE A 58 -5.41 -5.77 -3.48
C PHE A 58 -4.05 -5.15 -3.76
N PHE A 59 -3.00 -5.76 -3.20
CA PHE A 59 -1.61 -5.37 -3.37
C PHE A 59 -0.92 -6.37 -4.29
N TYR A 60 -0.11 -5.87 -5.23
CA TYR A 60 0.60 -6.73 -6.18
C TYR A 60 2.00 -6.20 -6.45
N VAL A 61 3.04 -7.01 -6.19
CA VAL A 61 4.44 -6.58 -6.26
C VAL A 61 4.96 -6.59 -7.68
N LEU A 62 5.47 -5.43 -8.12
CA LEU A 62 6.07 -5.22 -9.45
C LEU A 62 7.59 -5.26 -9.42
N ALA A 63 8.21 -4.88 -8.30
CA ALA A 63 9.67 -4.89 -8.13
C ALA A 63 9.99 -4.94 -6.63
N GLY A 64 11.11 -5.55 -6.29
CA GLY A 64 11.53 -5.68 -4.91
C GLY A 64 10.68 -6.67 -4.11
N GLU A 65 10.51 -6.40 -2.83
CA GLU A 65 9.80 -7.25 -1.89
C GLU A 65 8.96 -6.36 -0.97
N LEU A 66 7.79 -6.82 -0.60
CA LEU A 66 6.87 -6.08 0.28
C LEU A 66 6.45 -6.98 1.43
N THR A 67 6.40 -6.43 2.64
CA THR A 67 5.83 -7.12 3.79
C THR A 67 4.55 -6.41 4.20
N ILE A 68 3.47 -7.16 4.34
CA ILE A 68 2.20 -6.63 4.82
C ILE A 68 1.80 -7.41 6.08
N GLU A 69 1.70 -6.70 7.19
CA GLU A 69 1.11 -7.24 8.41
C GLU A 69 -0.41 -7.05 8.31
N VAL A 70 -1.16 -8.13 8.47
CA VAL A 70 -2.61 -8.14 8.41
C VAL A 70 -3.14 -8.81 9.67
N ASP A 71 -3.80 -8.02 10.50
CA ASP A 71 -4.42 -8.50 11.75
C ASP A 71 -3.44 -9.32 12.62
N GLY A 72 -2.17 -8.89 12.66
CA GLY A 72 -1.11 -9.50 13.45
C GLY A 72 -0.28 -10.54 12.73
N GLU A 73 -0.64 -10.93 11.51
CA GLU A 73 0.09 -11.92 10.72
C GLU A 73 0.89 -11.23 9.61
N GLU A 74 2.18 -11.52 9.51
CA GLU A 74 3.04 -10.95 8.48
C GLU A 74 3.04 -11.80 7.22
N HIS A 75 2.82 -11.14 6.07
CA HIS A 75 2.88 -11.74 4.76
C HIS A 75 4.03 -11.11 3.98
N ARG A 76 4.98 -11.92 3.57
CA ARG A 76 6.12 -11.49 2.80
C ARG A 76 5.87 -11.78 1.34
N LEU A 77 5.73 -10.71 0.55
CA LEU A 77 5.36 -10.80 -0.87
C LEU A 77 6.59 -10.58 -1.74
N SER A 78 6.91 -11.57 -2.55
CA SER A 78 7.96 -11.48 -3.55
C SER A 78 7.39 -10.95 -4.89
N LEU A 79 8.28 -10.81 -5.87
CA LEU A 79 7.90 -10.36 -7.22
C LEU A 79 6.73 -11.18 -7.77
N SER A 80 5.78 -10.51 -8.38
CA SER A 80 4.59 -11.10 -9.01
C SER A 80 3.70 -11.87 -8.03
N THR A 81 3.69 -11.46 -6.77
CA THR A 81 2.85 -12.01 -5.72
C THR A 81 1.91 -10.93 -5.20
N GLY A 82 0.68 -11.30 -4.89
CA GLY A 82 -0.32 -10.38 -4.40
C GLY A 82 -1.05 -10.85 -3.16
N LEU A 83 -1.75 -9.92 -2.50
CA LEU A 83 -2.52 -10.16 -1.29
C LEU A 83 -3.76 -9.28 -1.27
N THR A 84 -4.91 -9.87 -0.96
CA THR A 84 -6.15 -9.13 -0.71
C THR A 84 -6.27 -8.82 0.77
N VAL A 85 -6.53 -7.55 1.09
CA VAL A 85 -6.85 -7.10 2.45
C VAL A 85 -8.31 -6.66 2.44
N SER A 86 -9.15 -7.40 3.14
CA SER A 86 -10.59 -7.12 3.22
C SER A 86 -10.86 -5.86 4.04
N ALA A 87 -12.00 -5.23 3.78
CA ALA A 87 -12.46 -4.09 4.59
C ALA A 87 -12.48 -4.45 6.08
N GLN A 88 -12.29 -3.45 6.93
CA GLN A 88 -12.31 -3.57 8.39
C GLN A 88 -11.15 -4.38 8.98
N THR A 89 -10.12 -4.67 8.19
CA THR A 89 -8.98 -5.45 8.65
C THR A 89 -7.77 -4.53 8.87
N PRO A 90 -7.27 -4.38 10.10
CA PRO A 90 -6.08 -3.59 10.38
C PRO A 90 -4.86 -4.18 9.66
N HIS A 91 -4.08 -3.31 9.05
CA HIS A 91 -2.89 -3.74 8.31
C HIS A 91 -1.85 -2.62 8.26
N GLN A 92 -0.61 -3.03 7.97
CA GLN A 92 0.51 -2.12 7.82
C GLN A 92 1.48 -2.66 6.76
N VAL A 93 1.92 -1.79 5.87
CA VAL A 93 2.83 -2.14 4.78
C VAL A 93 4.25 -1.69 5.13
N PHE A 94 5.23 -2.55 4.89
CA PHE A 94 6.65 -2.32 5.16
C PHE A 94 7.49 -2.68 3.94
N ASN A 95 8.55 -1.92 3.70
CA ASN A 95 9.67 -2.40 2.90
C ASN A 95 10.83 -2.76 3.82
N ARG A 96 11.01 -4.04 4.09
CA ARG A 96 12.11 -4.56 4.89
C ARG A 96 13.24 -5.13 4.04
N GLY A 97 13.15 -4.97 2.72
CA GLY A 97 14.17 -5.40 1.78
C GLY A 97 15.30 -4.40 1.63
N SER A 98 16.22 -4.69 0.72
CA SER A 98 17.40 -3.87 0.46
C SER A 98 17.25 -2.98 -0.78
N GLU A 99 16.15 -3.11 -1.51
CA GLU A 99 15.86 -2.37 -2.73
C GLU A 99 14.49 -1.70 -2.63
N ASP A 100 14.20 -0.74 -3.53
CA ASP A 100 12.88 -0.14 -3.62
C ASP A 100 11.83 -1.22 -3.87
N ALA A 101 10.72 -1.15 -3.16
CA ALA A 101 9.54 -1.94 -3.46
C ALA A 101 8.61 -1.11 -4.35
N ARG A 102 8.17 -1.68 -5.46
CA ARG A 102 7.16 -1.09 -6.33
C ARG A 102 5.99 -2.05 -6.43
N PHE A 103 4.78 -1.54 -6.27
CA PHE A 103 3.61 -2.40 -6.20
C PHE A 103 2.35 -1.64 -6.61
N LEU A 104 1.35 -2.39 -7.04
CA LEU A 104 0.02 -1.84 -7.29
C LEU A 104 -0.81 -1.91 -6.01
N VAL A 105 -1.61 -0.88 -5.80
CA VAL A 105 -2.67 -0.85 -4.79
C VAL A 105 -3.97 -0.63 -5.53
N ILE A 106 -4.83 -1.64 -5.53
CA ILE A 106 -6.14 -1.60 -6.18
C ILE A 106 -7.19 -1.55 -5.09
N SER A 107 -7.98 -0.48 -5.05
CA SER A 107 -8.96 -0.22 -3.99
C SER A 107 -10.37 -0.16 -4.56
N GLN A 108 -11.29 -0.89 -3.94
CA GLN A 108 -12.70 -0.98 -4.33
C GLN A 108 -13.59 -0.93 -3.08
N PRO A 109 -14.38 0.14 -2.92
CA PRO A 109 -14.30 1.44 -3.60
C PRO A 109 -12.99 2.18 -3.24
N PRO A 110 -12.71 3.36 -3.82
CA PRO A 110 -11.52 4.12 -3.45
C PRO A 110 -11.44 4.39 -1.96
N SER A 111 -10.22 4.36 -1.42
CA SER A 111 -9.99 4.49 0.02
C SER A 111 -9.96 5.93 0.52
N HIS A 112 -10.01 6.91 -0.36
CA HIS A 112 -9.98 8.32 0.02
C HIS A 112 -11.11 8.65 1.01
N GLY A 113 -10.74 9.20 2.17
CA GLY A 113 -11.70 9.50 3.24
C GLY A 113 -12.13 8.29 4.06
N ASP A 114 -11.65 7.09 3.73
CA ASP A 114 -11.98 5.84 4.42
C ASP A 114 -10.71 5.21 4.98
N ARG A 115 -10.04 5.93 5.87
CA ARG A 115 -8.82 5.44 6.52
C ARG A 115 -8.88 5.77 8.01
N ILE A 116 -8.81 4.73 8.83
CA ILE A 116 -8.88 4.83 10.29
C ILE A 116 -7.55 4.34 10.86
N PRO A 117 -6.79 5.19 11.59
CA PRO A 117 -5.58 4.74 12.25
C PRO A 117 -5.86 3.57 13.20
N ALA A 118 -4.97 2.58 13.21
CA ALA A 118 -5.07 1.42 14.08
C ALA A 118 -3.83 1.33 14.96
N ASN A 119 -4.01 0.81 16.18
CA ASN A 119 -2.89 0.61 17.09
C ASN A 119 -1.96 -0.48 16.58
N GLN A 120 -0.68 -0.37 16.94
CA GLN A 120 0.30 -1.41 16.71
C GLN A 120 -0.15 -2.71 17.38
N VAL A 121 0.23 -3.85 16.78
CA VAL A 121 0.03 -5.15 17.42
C VAL A 121 0.94 -5.22 18.65
N ALA A 122 0.37 -5.52 19.82
CA ALA A 122 1.15 -5.65 21.04
C ALA A 122 2.08 -6.87 20.94
N PRO A 123 3.35 -6.74 21.37
CA PRO A 123 4.25 -7.90 21.42
C PRO A 123 3.65 -9.02 22.29
N GLY A 124 3.62 -10.24 21.76
CA GLY A 124 3.09 -11.39 22.47
C GLY A 124 1.57 -11.50 22.52
N ALA A 125 0.86 -10.65 21.78
CA ALA A 125 -0.60 -10.72 21.68
C ALA A 125 -1.01 -11.77 20.64
#